data_58070a56a25742d7c8a6da3b7551a651
#
_entry.id   58070a56a25742d7c8a6da3b7551a651
#
_cell.length_a   1.000
_cell.length_b   1.000
_cell.length_c   1.000
_cell.angle_alpha   90.00
_cell.angle_beta   90.00
_cell.angle_gamma   90.00
#
_symmetry.space_group_name_H-M   'P 1'
#
loop_
_entity.id
_entity.type
_entity.pdbx_description
1 polymer ?
#
loop_
_entity_poly.entity_id
_entity_poly.type
_entity_poly.pdbx_seq_one_letter_code
_entity_poly.pdbx_strand_id
1 'polypeptide(L)'
;MKTNILSKVVLGAFLSIAFAACTEEAYVPAPQEDASKTYVRADETAPRNLDIDGADILVPFVRTNTSGALDVTVALTDTSGLFALKNTTVSFAAGEATATAEVSYSYDALDPEAEYSIIVSLTSGDVSEYTAKALPLTCKKAWQNLGMAQYCDTWWYEDADGIFITEKQLIKAPDGTETYRLLNPYDKATVERIGMEFVNEIPYIEFVINEDGSISYASMINLG
;
A
#
# COMPACT_ATOMS: atom_id res chain seq x y z
N MET A 1 50.55 -16.16 60.39
CA MET A 1 49.80 -15.75 59.21
C MET A 1 48.76 -16.85 58.87
N LYS A 2 47.55 -16.72 59.41
CA LYS A 2 46.43 -17.67 59.09
C LYS A 2 45.55 -17.02 58.05
N THR A 3 45.77 -17.32 56.81
CA THR A 3 44.94 -16.89 55.68
C THR A 3 43.62 -17.66 55.73
N ASN A 4 42.53 -16.91 55.82
CA ASN A 4 41.18 -17.41 55.96
C ASN A 4 40.78 -18.24 54.73
N ILE A 5 40.79 -19.55 54.89
CA ILE A 5 40.29 -20.53 53.89
C ILE A 5 38.79 -20.30 53.59
N LEU A 6 38.06 -19.73 54.60
CA LEU A 6 36.62 -19.41 54.46
C LEU A 6 36.33 -18.36 53.38
N SER A 7 37.21 -17.38 53.19
CA SER A 7 37.02 -16.32 52.22
C SER A 7 37.22 -16.81 50.74
N LYS A 8 38.05 -17.82 50.56
CA LYS A 8 38.28 -18.39 49.23
C LYS A 8 37.18 -19.36 48.82
N VAL A 9 36.55 -20.05 49.79
CA VAL A 9 35.41 -20.95 49.50
C VAL A 9 34.14 -20.14 49.18
N VAL A 10 33.91 -19.03 49.86
CA VAL A 10 32.76 -18.16 49.60
C VAL A 10 32.90 -17.47 48.24
N LEU A 11 34.13 -17.04 47.85
CA LEU A 11 34.35 -16.41 46.54
C LEU A 11 34.21 -17.40 45.37
N GLY A 12 34.59 -18.68 45.59
CA GLY A 12 34.41 -19.75 44.63
C GLY A 12 32.95 -20.15 44.46
N ALA A 13 32.14 -20.12 45.52
CA ALA A 13 30.73 -20.46 45.48
C ALA A 13 29.89 -19.33 44.80
N PHE A 14 30.28 -18.04 44.94
CA PHE A 14 29.61 -16.97 44.24
C PHE A 14 29.93 -16.91 42.73
N LEU A 15 31.12 -17.36 42.33
CA LEU A 15 31.49 -17.41 40.91
C LEU A 15 30.77 -18.54 40.13
N SER A 16 30.45 -19.64 40.84
CA SER A 16 29.75 -20.78 40.20
C SER A 16 28.25 -20.58 40.04
N ILE A 17 27.62 -19.61 40.78
CA ILE A 17 26.20 -19.30 40.60
C ILE A 17 26.00 -18.30 39.44
N ALA A 18 27.02 -17.55 39.05
CA ALA A 18 26.91 -16.59 37.95
C ALA A 18 26.89 -17.21 36.55
N PHE A 19 27.30 -18.48 36.42
CA PHE A 19 27.28 -19.21 35.14
C PHE A 19 26.03 -20.09 34.92
N ALA A 20 25.14 -20.20 35.90
CA ALA A 20 23.90 -20.96 35.77
C ALA A 20 22.69 -20.12 35.31
N ALA A 21 22.87 -18.80 35.04
CA ALA A 21 21.79 -17.91 34.73
C ALA A 21 21.66 -17.55 33.23
N CYS A 22 22.48 -18.15 32.36
CA CYS A 22 22.28 -18.06 30.91
C CYS A 22 22.13 -19.48 30.36
N THR A 23 21.03 -20.13 30.66
CA THR A 23 20.50 -21.11 29.71
C THR A 23 19.89 -20.24 28.60
N GLU A 24 20.67 -19.99 27.54
CA GLU A 24 20.06 -19.65 26.25
C GLU A 24 19.05 -20.75 26.01
N GLU A 25 17.76 -20.37 26.01
CA GLU A 25 16.76 -21.28 25.46
C GLU A 25 17.25 -21.63 24.06
N ALA A 26 17.57 -22.90 23.87
CA ALA A 26 18.04 -23.34 22.58
C ALA A 26 16.99 -22.92 21.55
N TYR A 27 17.39 -22.05 20.61
CA TYR A 27 16.53 -21.67 19.51
C TYR A 27 16.05 -22.94 18.82
N VAL A 28 14.79 -23.26 18.99
CA VAL A 28 14.14 -24.34 18.27
C VAL A 28 13.58 -23.71 17.00
N PRO A 29 14.18 -23.99 15.83
CA PRO A 29 13.63 -23.50 14.58
C PRO A 29 12.17 -23.93 14.47
N ALA A 30 11.31 -23.05 13.97
CA ALA A 30 9.95 -23.45 13.65
C ALA A 30 9.98 -24.69 12.75
N PRO A 31 9.08 -25.66 12.97
CA PRO A 31 8.99 -26.83 12.13
C PRO A 31 8.92 -26.43 10.66
N GLN A 32 9.76 -27.03 9.83
CA GLN A 32 9.70 -26.80 8.40
C GLN A 32 8.42 -27.44 7.84
N GLU A 33 7.64 -26.68 7.11
CA GLU A 33 6.46 -27.21 6.45
C GLU A 33 6.87 -28.15 5.31
N ASP A 34 6.34 -29.38 5.31
CA ASP A 34 6.73 -30.44 4.37
C ASP A 34 6.00 -30.34 3.01
N ALA A 35 4.95 -29.53 2.91
CA ALA A 35 4.11 -29.43 1.72
C ALA A 35 4.30 -28.10 1.00
N SER A 36 3.70 -28.00 -0.21
CA SER A 36 3.64 -26.78 -1.03
C SER A 36 2.76 -25.72 -0.40
N LYS A 37 3.07 -25.33 0.82
CA LYS A 37 2.23 -24.43 1.60
C LYS A 37 2.08 -23.07 0.94
N THR A 38 0.83 -22.69 0.70
CA THR A 38 0.45 -21.43 0.08
C THR A 38 0.05 -20.39 1.12
N TYR A 39 0.37 -19.14 0.87
CA TYR A 39 0.00 -18.01 1.71
C TYR A 39 -0.25 -16.76 0.88
N VAL A 40 -0.91 -15.78 1.50
CA VAL A 40 -1.12 -14.46 0.88
C VAL A 40 0.02 -13.54 1.31
N ARG A 41 0.50 -12.71 0.40
CA ARG A 41 1.45 -11.64 0.74
C ARG A 41 0.69 -10.53 1.49
N ALA A 42 0.91 -10.47 2.80
CA ALA A 42 0.26 -9.51 3.69
C ALA A 42 0.95 -8.13 3.74
N ASP A 43 2.05 -7.96 3.02
CA ASP A 43 2.82 -6.71 2.92
C ASP A 43 2.17 -5.66 1.99
N GLU A 44 1.11 -6.03 1.28
CA GLU A 44 0.36 -5.16 0.38
C GLU A 44 -0.94 -4.62 1.02
N THR A 45 -0.81 -3.90 2.12
CA THR A 45 -1.96 -3.33 2.84
C THR A 45 -2.37 -1.93 2.40
N ALA A 46 -1.69 -1.34 1.42
CA ALA A 46 -2.02 -0.01 0.92
C ALA A 46 -3.45 0.02 0.33
N PRO A 47 -4.21 1.09 0.57
CA PRO A 47 -5.53 1.26 -0.04
C PRO A 47 -5.45 1.13 -1.57
N ARG A 48 -6.41 0.41 -2.15
CA ARG A 48 -6.54 0.26 -3.60
C ARG A 48 -7.43 1.37 -4.14
N ASN A 49 -6.87 2.17 -5.03
CA ASN A 49 -7.65 3.13 -5.80
C ASN A 49 -8.22 2.42 -7.03
N LEU A 50 -9.53 2.46 -7.19
CA LEU A 50 -10.28 1.76 -8.22
C LEU A 50 -10.54 2.69 -9.38
N ASP A 51 -9.84 2.45 -10.50
CA ASP A 51 -9.87 3.32 -11.68
C ASP A 51 -11.09 3.05 -12.57
N ILE A 52 -11.46 4.07 -13.36
CA ILE A 52 -12.57 4.01 -14.32
C ILE A 52 -12.37 2.93 -15.38
N ASP A 53 -11.12 2.62 -15.73
CA ASP A 53 -10.78 1.58 -16.69
C ASP A 53 -11.12 0.17 -16.21
N GLY A 54 -11.53 0.04 -14.93
CA GLY A 54 -12.04 -1.20 -14.36
C GLY A 54 -11.01 -2.33 -14.30
N ALA A 55 -9.73 -1.98 -14.20
CA ALA A 55 -8.68 -2.96 -14.04
C ALA A 55 -8.89 -3.79 -12.77
N ASP A 56 -8.78 -5.12 -12.88
CA ASP A 56 -9.00 -6.01 -11.75
C ASP A 56 -8.02 -5.75 -10.61
N ILE A 57 -8.49 -5.97 -9.40
CA ILE A 57 -7.62 -5.99 -8.23
C ILE A 57 -6.85 -7.30 -8.23
N LEU A 58 -5.54 -7.22 -8.34
CA LEU A 58 -4.66 -8.39 -8.35
C LEU A 58 -4.22 -8.71 -6.92
N VAL A 59 -4.53 -9.94 -6.46
CA VAL A 59 -4.15 -10.42 -5.13
C VAL A 59 -3.10 -11.53 -5.28
N PRO A 60 -1.83 -11.27 -4.93
CA PRO A 60 -0.76 -12.23 -5.10
C PRO A 60 -0.77 -13.30 -4.01
N PHE A 61 -0.61 -14.54 -4.42
CA PHE A 61 -0.37 -15.70 -3.58
C PHE A 61 1.03 -16.25 -3.84
N VAL A 62 1.63 -16.80 -2.81
CA VAL A 62 2.99 -17.36 -2.85
C VAL A 62 2.97 -18.75 -2.28
N ARG A 63 3.83 -19.64 -2.79
CA ARG A 63 4.07 -20.98 -2.24
C ARG A 63 5.56 -21.25 -2.08
N THR A 64 5.90 -22.16 -1.17
CA THR A 64 7.29 -22.50 -0.85
C THR A 64 7.86 -23.60 -1.74
N ASN A 65 7.09 -24.64 -2.04
CA ASN A 65 7.53 -25.73 -2.91
C ASN A 65 6.95 -25.58 -4.31
N THR A 66 7.82 -25.53 -5.31
CA THR A 66 7.46 -25.29 -6.72
C THR A 66 7.60 -26.53 -7.62
N SER A 67 7.88 -27.72 -7.05
CA SER A 67 8.25 -28.94 -7.80
C SER A 67 7.14 -29.47 -8.71
N GLY A 68 5.87 -29.13 -8.46
CA GLY A 68 4.72 -29.55 -9.27
C GLY A 68 3.73 -28.41 -9.51
N ALA A 69 2.73 -28.64 -10.35
CA ALA A 69 1.57 -27.76 -10.44
C ALA A 69 0.73 -27.87 -9.17
N LEU A 70 0.09 -26.76 -8.76
CA LEU A 70 -0.77 -26.73 -7.57
C LEU A 70 -1.96 -25.81 -7.84
N ASP A 71 -3.15 -26.30 -7.53
CA ASP A 71 -4.38 -25.52 -7.50
C ASP A 71 -4.79 -25.28 -6.06
N VAL A 72 -5.09 -24.01 -5.72
CA VAL A 72 -5.62 -23.64 -4.42
C VAL A 72 -6.95 -22.91 -4.58
N THR A 73 -7.85 -23.10 -3.64
CA THR A 73 -9.14 -22.41 -3.64
C THR A 73 -9.09 -21.15 -2.82
N VAL A 74 -9.77 -20.13 -3.31
CA VAL A 74 -9.87 -18.79 -2.68
C VAL A 74 -11.33 -18.41 -2.52
N ALA A 75 -11.60 -17.57 -1.52
CA ALA A 75 -12.90 -16.98 -1.27
C ALA A 75 -12.77 -15.47 -1.11
N LEU A 76 -13.80 -14.75 -1.54
CA LEU A 76 -13.96 -13.32 -1.31
C LEU A 76 -15.04 -13.11 -0.25
N THR A 77 -14.73 -12.30 0.75
CA THR A 77 -15.71 -11.71 1.66
C THR A 77 -15.90 -10.26 1.27
N ASP A 78 -17.09 -9.91 0.83
CA ASP A 78 -17.52 -8.56 0.47
C ASP A 78 -18.92 -8.34 1.01
N THR A 79 -19.11 -7.28 1.80
CA THR A 79 -20.43 -6.91 2.36
C THR A 79 -21.21 -5.96 1.46
N SER A 80 -20.54 -5.34 0.50
CA SER A 80 -21.18 -4.40 -0.44
C SER A 80 -21.88 -5.10 -1.61
N GLY A 81 -21.42 -6.28 -1.99
CA GLY A 81 -21.88 -6.99 -3.18
C GLY A 81 -21.39 -6.38 -4.50
N LEU A 82 -20.41 -5.48 -4.45
CA LEU A 82 -19.88 -4.78 -5.62
C LEU A 82 -18.60 -5.41 -6.19
N PHE A 83 -18.03 -6.39 -5.49
CA PHE A 83 -16.80 -7.08 -5.86
C PHE A 83 -17.07 -8.56 -6.11
N ALA A 84 -16.36 -9.13 -7.08
CA ALA A 84 -16.47 -10.54 -7.40
C ALA A 84 -15.13 -11.16 -7.79
N LEU A 85 -14.83 -12.37 -7.31
CA LEU A 85 -13.72 -13.17 -7.83
C LEU A 85 -14.05 -13.62 -9.26
N LYS A 86 -13.11 -13.43 -10.19
CA LYS A 86 -13.22 -14.00 -11.54
C LYS A 86 -13.11 -15.52 -11.51
N ASN A 87 -12.25 -16.06 -10.67
CA ASN A 87 -12.06 -17.49 -10.47
C ASN A 87 -11.91 -17.79 -8.98
N THR A 88 -12.53 -18.85 -8.51
CA THR A 88 -12.38 -19.35 -7.13
C THR A 88 -11.17 -20.29 -6.97
N THR A 89 -10.43 -20.53 -8.06
CA THR A 89 -9.22 -21.36 -8.06
C THR A 89 -8.05 -20.52 -8.59
N VAL A 90 -6.95 -20.55 -7.89
CA VAL A 90 -5.66 -19.96 -8.27
C VAL A 90 -4.71 -21.10 -8.58
N SER A 91 -4.17 -21.11 -9.80
CA SER A 91 -3.31 -22.18 -10.32
C SER A 91 -1.85 -21.72 -10.36
N PHE A 92 -0.98 -22.50 -9.75
CA PHE A 92 0.48 -22.35 -9.85
C PHE A 92 1.00 -23.38 -10.86
N ALA A 93 1.66 -22.94 -11.92
CA ALA A 93 2.36 -23.84 -12.81
C ALA A 93 3.58 -24.48 -12.14
N ALA A 94 4.03 -25.64 -12.62
CA ALA A 94 5.26 -26.26 -12.13
C ALA A 94 6.45 -25.29 -12.31
N GLY A 95 7.23 -25.10 -11.25
CA GLY A 95 8.33 -24.14 -11.23
C GLY A 95 7.94 -22.73 -10.79
N GLU A 96 6.66 -22.36 -10.76
CA GLU A 96 6.19 -21.04 -10.40
C GLU A 96 5.93 -20.95 -8.88
N ALA A 97 6.52 -19.92 -8.24
CA ALA A 97 6.35 -19.64 -6.83
C ALA A 97 5.18 -18.67 -6.54
N THR A 98 4.66 -17.99 -7.54
CA THR A 98 3.62 -16.97 -7.42
C THR A 98 2.45 -17.25 -8.34
N ALA A 99 1.24 -16.89 -7.90
CA ALA A 99 0.05 -16.89 -8.71
C ALA A 99 -0.88 -15.77 -8.20
N THR A 100 -1.91 -15.40 -8.98
CA THR A 100 -2.71 -14.21 -8.67
C THR A 100 -4.19 -14.56 -8.75
N ALA A 101 -4.97 -14.12 -7.75
CA ALA A 101 -6.42 -14.03 -7.87
C ALA A 101 -6.81 -12.67 -8.42
N GLU A 102 -7.87 -12.63 -9.22
CA GLU A 102 -8.41 -11.43 -9.82
C GLU A 102 -9.79 -11.12 -9.23
N VAL A 103 -9.95 -9.92 -8.68
CA VAL A 103 -11.22 -9.42 -8.17
C VAL A 103 -11.71 -8.30 -9.07
N SER A 104 -12.84 -8.52 -9.72
CA SER A 104 -13.50 -7.52 -10.56
C SER A 104 -14.43 -6.63 -9.75
N TYR A 105 -14.71 -5.44 -10.26
CA TYR A 105 -15.66 -4.48 -9.70
C TYR A 105 -16.33 -3.66 -10.80
N SER A 106 -17.47 -3.02 -10.50
CA SER A 106 -18.11 -2.05 -11.38
C SER A 106 -17.84 -0.64 -10.89
N TYR A 107 -17.00 0.12 -11.60
CA TYR A 107 -16.63 1.48 -11.21
C TYR A 107 -17.86 2.39 -11.03
N ASP A 108 -18.85 2.31 -11.92
CA ASP A 108 -20.05 3.17 -11.88
C ASP A 108 -20.95 2.89 -10.67
N ALA A 109 -20.91 1.66 -10.15
CA ALA A 109 -21.68 1.27 -8.97
C ALA A 109 -21.04 1.69 -7.63
N LEU A 110 -19.77 2.13 -7.66
CA LEU A 110 -19.07 2.57 -6.47
C LEU A 110 -19.51 3.97 -6.05
N ASP A 111 -19.78 4.15 -4.77
CA ASP A 111 -19.97 5.47 -4.17
C ASP A 111 -18.61 6.18 -4.05
N PRO A 112 -18.46 7.41 -4.57
CA PRO A 112 -17.20 8.16 -4.55
C PRO A 112 -16.71 8.52 -3.14
N GLU A 113 -17.62 8.61 -2.16
CA GLU A 113 -17.29 8.96 -0.77
C GLU A 113 -17.09 7.72 0.13
N ALA A 114 -17.39 6.51 -0.39
CA ALA A 114 -17.30 5.29 0.40
C ALA A 114 -15.91 4.65 0.33
N GLU A 115 -15.52 4.05 1.46
CA GLU A 115 -14.44 3.07 1.52
C GLU A 115 -15.04 1.66 1.61
N TYR A 116 -14.54 0.75 0.79
CA TYR A 116 -14.97 -0.63 0.74
C TYR A 116 -13.90 -1.52 1.36
N SER A 117 -14.32 -2.41 2.25
CA SER A 117 -13.44 -3.43 2.83
C SER A 117 -13.78 -4.79 2.25
N ILE A 118 -12.82 -5.42 1.58
CA ILE A 118 -12.93 -6.78 1.08
C ILE A 118 -11.84 -7.66 1.67
N ILE A 119 -12.09 -8.96 1.78
CA ILE A 119 -11.10 -9.92 2.26
C ILE A 119 -11.00 -11.05 1.25
N VAL A 120 -9.79 -11.29 0.73
CA VAL A 120 -9.50 -12.46 -0.10
C VAL A 120 -8.76 -13.47 0.74
N SER A 121 -9.28 -14.68 0.86
CA SER A 121 -8.76 -15.72 1.75
C SER A 121 -8.54 -17.05 1.04
N LEU A 122 -7.53 -17.80 1.49
CA LEU A 122 -7.29 -19.18 1.10
C LEU A 122 -8.25 -20.11 1.85
N THR A 123 -8.90 -21.01 1.12
CA THR A 123 -9.86 -21.97 1.66
C THR A 123 -9.46 -23.42 1.42
N SER A 124 -8.39 -23.67 0.64
CA SER A 124 -7.88 -25.03 0.42
C SER A 124 -7.05 -25.55 1.60
N GLY A 125 -6.91 -26.89 1.68
CA GLY A 125 -6.15 -27.56 2.75
C GLY A 125 -4.63 -27.40 2.68
N ASP A 126 -4.07 -26.88 1.58
CA ASP A 126 -2.63 -26.70 1.40
C ASP A 126 -2.17 -25.27 1.75
N VAL A 127 -2.61 -24.79 2.89
CA VAL A 127 -2.37 -23.44 3.39
C VAL A 127 -1.32 -23.47 4.49
N SER A 128 -0.38 -22.53 4.45
CA SER A 128 0.61 -22.37 5.51
C SER A 128 -0.04 -22.05 6.87
N GLU A 129 0.45 -22.68 7.93
CA GLU A 129 -0.02 -22.42 9.30
C GLU A 129 0.65 -21.17 9.90
N TYR A 130 1.81 -20.79 9.39
CA TYR A 130 2.68 -19.75 9.97
C TYR A 130 2.58 -18.40 9.27
N THR A 131 1.82 -18.30 8.18
CA THR A 131 1.73 -17.09 7.37
C THR A 131 0.28 -16.64 7.16
N ALA A 132 0.08 -15.51 6.52
CA ALA A 132 -1.24 -14.96 6.30
C ALA A 132 -2.09 -15.86 5.38
N LYS A 133 -3.29 -16.20 5.82
CA LYS A 133 -4.30 -16.96 5.07
C LYS A 133 -5.30 -16.06 4.36
N ALA A 134 -5.34 -14.80 4.72
CA ALA A 134 -6.27 -13.82 4.18
C ALA A 134 -5.60 -12.46 4.04
N LEU A 135 -5.99 -11.70 3.02
CA LEU A 135 -5.57 -10.33 2.79
C LEU A 135 -6.80 -9.41 2.89
N PRO A 136 -6.91 -8.60 3.94
CA PRO A 136 -7.87 -7.50 3.98
C PRO A 136 -7.38 -6.37 3.08
N LEU A 137 -8.26 -5.86 2.24
CA LEU A 137 -8.00 -4.74 1.34
C LEU A 137 -9.02 -3.65 1.58
N THR A 138 -8.56 -2.40 1.65
CA THR A 138 -9.41 -1.21 1.61
C THR A 138 -9.39 -0.66 0.20
N CYS A 139 -10.57 -0.46 -0.38
CA CYS A 139 -10.74 0.00 -1.75
C CYS A 139 -11.58 1.27 -1.76
N LYS A 140 -11.26 2.20 -2.65
CA LYS A 140 -12.07 3.41 -2.88
C LYS A 140 -12.01 3.85 -4.33
N LYS A 141 -13.05 4.56 -4.76
CA LYS A 141 -13.14 5.09 -6.11
C LYS A 141 -12.03 6.11 -6.34
N ALA A 142 -11.23 5.92 -7.39
CA ALA A 142 -10.14 6.82 -7.74
C ALA A 142 -10.65 8.07 -8.45
N TRP A 143 -9.91 9.16 -8.31
CA TRP A 143 -10.05 10.32 -9.18
C TRP A 143 -9.66 9.96 -10.61
N GLN A 144 -10.44 10.43 -11.58
CA GLN A 144 -10.17 10.17 -12.98
C GLN A 144 -8.94 10.96 -13.44
N ASN A 145 -7.94 10.28 -13.97
CA ASN A 145 -6.76 10.91 -14.55
C ASN A 145 -7.11 11.48 -15.95
N LEU A 146 -6.97 12.79 -16.13
CA LEU A 146 -7.22 13.48 -17.41
C LEU A 146 -5.93 13.75 -18.19
N GLY A 147 -4.76 13.32 -17.67
CA GLY A 147 -3.47 13.57 -18.28
C GLY A 147 -2.82 14.86 -17.80
N MET A 148 -1.88 15.38 -18.63
CA MET A 148 -1.15 16.59 -18.33
C MET A 148 -1.88 17.82 -18.86
N ALA A 149 -1.98 18.86 -18.03
CA ALA A 149 -2.53 20.16 -18.39
C ALA A 149 -1.46 21.23 -18.28
N GLN A 150 -1.51 22.21 -19.17
CA GLN A 150 -0.67 23.40 -19.07
C GLN A 150 -1.19 24.29 -17.94
N TYR A 151 -0.29 24.67 -17.06
CA TYR A 151 -0.58 25.54 -15.92
C TYR A 151 0.42 26.69 -15.83
N CYS A 152 -0.13 27.85 -15.55
CA CYS A 152 0.63 29.08 -15.29
C CYS A 152 -0.06 29.87 -14.19
N ASP A 153 0.68 30.15 -13.13
CA ASP A 153 0.28 31.15 -12.14
C ASP A 153 0.99 32.46 -12.48
N THR A 154 0.24 33.41 -13.02
CA THR A 154 0.78 34.69 -13.48
C THR A 154 1.33 35.59 -12.37
N TRP A 155 1.14 35.24 -11.10
CA TRP A 155 1.70 35.94 -9.95
C TRP A 155 3.03 35.35 -9.48
N TRP A 156 3.23 34.05 -9.71
CA TRP A 156 4.35 33.32 -9.15
C TRP A 156 5.28 32.71 -10.22
N TYR A 157 4.72 32.35 -11.41
CA TYR A 157 5.48 31.69 -12.45
C TYR A 157 6.21 32.69 -13.34
N GLU A 158 7.09 33.47 -12.72
CA GLU A 158 7.97 34.43 -13.39
C GLU A 158 9.42 34.20 -12.97
N ASP A 159 10.31 34.10 -13.92
CA ASP A 159 11.75 34.03 -13.74
C ASP A 159 12.46 35.15 -14.50
N ALA A 160 13.79 35.09 -14.64
CA ALA A 160 14.57 36.11 -15.33
C ALA A 160 14.20 36.26 -16.82
N ASP A 161 13.61 35.23 -17.42
CA ASP A 161 13.19 35.20 -18.84
C ASP A 161 11.70 35.57 -19.03
N GLY A 162 10.97 35.80 -17.95
CA GLY A 162 9.56 36.20 -17.93
C GLY A 162 8.64 35.08 -17.41
N ILE A 163 7.33 35.23 -17.71
CA ILE A 163 6.30 34.26 -17.28
C ILE A 163 6.47 32.93 -18.04
N PHE A 164 6.44 31.83 -17.30
CA PHE A 164 6.59 30.49 -17.86
C PHE A 164 5.38 29.61 -17.57
N ILE A 165 5.22 28.55 -18.37
CA ILE A 165 4.18 27.56 -18.27
C ILE A 165 4.82 26.22 -17.83
N THR A 166 4.15 25.48 -16.98
CA THR A 166 4.50 24.12 -16.60
C THR A 166 3.42 23.12 -17.00
N GLU A 167 3.79 21.87 -17.11
CA GLU A 167 2.82 20.78 -17.28
C GLU A 167 2.58 20.09 -15.94
N LYS A 168 1.33 19.99 -15.54
CA LYS A 168 0.90 19.39 -14.27
C LYS A 168 -0.21 18.40 -14.53
N GLN A 169 -0.25 17.34 -13.73
CA GLN A 169 -1.29 16.32 -13.84
C GLN A 169 -2.63 16.87 -13.39
N LEU A 170 -3.64 16.68 -14.22
CA LEU A 170 -5.03 17.06 -13.95
C LEU A 170 -5.86 15.81 -13.66
N ILE A 171 -6.63 15.84 -12.58
CA ILE A 171 -7.57 14.77 -12.22
C ILE A 171 -8.96 15.36 -11.97
N LYS A 172 -10.00 14.57 -12.23
CA LYS A 172 -11.41 14.93 -12.03
C LYS A 172 -12.01 14.10 -10.90
N ALA A 173 -12.89 14.71 -10.11
CA ALA A 173 -13.60 14.01 -9.03
C ALA A 173 -14.45 12.86 -9.56
N PRO A 174 -14.51 11.73 -8.83
CA PRO A 174 -15.26 10.55 -9.25
C PRO A 174 -16.76 10.62 -8.97
N ASP A 175 -17.24 11.71 -8.34
CA ASP A 175 -18.63 11.93 -7.92
C ASP A 175 -19.54 12.48 -9.03
N GLY A 176 -18.98 12.70 -10.23
CA GLY A 176 -19.70 13.26 -11.37
C GLY A 176 -19.79 14.80 -11.36
N THR A 177 -19.23 15.47 -10.36
CA THR A 177 -19.13 16.94 -10.33
C THR A 177 -18.04 17.44 -11.29
N GLU A 178 -18.10 18.72 -11.64
CA GLU A 178 -17.04 19.39 -12.40
C GLU A 178 -15.94 19.90 -11.45
N THR A 179 -15.55 19.04 -10.48
CA THR A 179 -14.48 19.31 -9.52
C THR A 179 -13.18 18.68 -10.02
N TYR A 180 -12.13 19.46 -10.03
CA TYR A 180 -10.82 19.09 -10.56
C TYR A 180 -9.73 19.34 -9.53
N ARG A 181 -8.63 18.57 -9.62
CA ARG A 181 -7.38 18.84 -8.91
C ARG A 181 -6.23 18.91 -9.90
N LEU A 182 -5.42 19.94 -9.75
CA LEU A 182 -4.13 20.05 -10.39
C LEU A 182 -3.07 19.61 -9.39
N LEU A 183 -2.35 18.53 -9.68
CA LEU A 183 -1.42 17.93 -8.73
C LEU A 183 -0.07 18.66 -8.75
N ASN A 184 0.50 18.83 -7.56
CA ASN A 184 1.85 19.40 -7.35
C ASN A 184 2.11 20.69 -8.15
N PRO A 185 1.21 21.71 -8.09
CA PRO A 185 1.37 22.93 -8.88
C PRO A 185 2.69 23.65 -8.57
N TYR A 186 3.12 23.61 -7.32
CA TYR A 186 4.35 24.22 -6.83
C TYR A 186 5.32 23.14 -6.35
N ASP A 187 5.72 22.24 -7.27
CA ASP A 187 6.77 21.26 -6.97
C ASP A 187 8.13 21.94 -6.76
N LYS A 188 9.07 21.19 -6.21
CA LYS A 188 10.39 21.68 -5.88
C LYS A 188 11.08 22.38 -7.06
N ALA A 189 11.03 21.81 -8.26
CA ALA A 189 11.67 22.36 -9.44
C ALA A 189 11.05 23.71 -9.85
N THR A 190 9.73 23.83 -9.74
CA THR A 190 9.01 25.08 -10.02
C THR A 190 9.37 26.18 -9.01
N VAL A 191 9.37 25.84 -7.70
CA VAL A 191 9.67 26.78 -6.62
C VAL A 191 11.13 27.27 -6.68
N GLU A 192 12.07 26.37 -6.93
CA GLU A 192 13.49 26.74 -7.09
C GLU A 192 13.72 27.60 -8.36
N ARG A 193 12.95 27.36 -9.44
CA ARG A 193 13.04 28.15 -10.68
C ARG A 193 12.65 29.60 -10.46
N ILE A 194 11.66 29.89 -9.62
CA ILE A 194 11.26 31.27 -9.28
C ILE A 194 12.14 31.91 -8.20
N GLY A 195 13.24 31.23 -7.80
CA GLY A 195 14.21 31.74 -6.83
C GLY A 195 13.75 31.69 -5.38
N MET A 196 12.74 30.89 -5.06
CA MET A 196 12.23 30.71 -3.71
C MET A 196 12.78 29.42 -3.06
N GLU A 197 12.83 29.40 -1.73
CA GLU A 197 13.16 28.20 -0.98
C GLU A 197 11.93 27.27 -0.93
N PHE A 198 12.14 25.99 -1.30
CA PHE A 198 11.10 24.97 -1.18
C PHE A 198 10.97 24.52 0.28
N VAL A 199 9.89 24.89 0.93
CA VAL A 199 9.62 24.56 2.34
C VAL A 199 8.69 23.36 2.48
N ASN A 200 7.56 23.38 1.77
CA ASN A 200 6.53 22.35 1.84
C ASN A 200 5.93 22.09 0.46
N GLU A 201 5.53 20.84 0.24
CA GLU A 201 4.79 20.44 -0.95
C GLU A 201 3.33 20.85 -0.83
N ILE A 202 2.80 21.47 -1.90
CA ILE A 202 1.35 21.69 -2.05
C ILE A 202 0.85 20.56 -2.93
N PRO A 203 0.13 19.56 -2.37
CA PRO A 203 -0.18 18.33 -3.09
C PRO A 203 -1.11 18.58 -4.27
N TYR A 204 -2.03 19.55 -4.17
CA TYR A 204 -2.92 19.91 -5.27
C TYR A 204 -3.58 21.28 -5.06
N ILE A 205 -4.06 21.85 -6.16
CA ILE A 205 -5.05 22.92 -6.17
C ILE A 205 -6.39 22.30 -6.59
N GLU A 206 -7.46 22.52 -5.80
CA GLU A 206 -8.80 22.05 -6.12
C GLU A 206 -9.66 23.22 -6.63
N PHE A 207 -10.38 22.98 -7.71
CA PHE A 207 -11.24 23.97 -8.34
C PHE A 207 -12.45 23.30 -9.01
N VAL A 208 -13.49 24.12 -9.22
CA VAL A 208 -14.72 23.73 -9.94
C VAL A 208 -14.81 24.54 -11.22
N ILE A 209 -15.16 23.89 -12.32
CA ILE A 209 -15.54 24.56 -13.55
C ILE A 209 -17.07 24.75 -13.53
N ASN A 210 -17.51 25.99 -13.46
CA ASN A 210 -18.91 26.32 -13.42
C ASN A 210 -19.56 26.18 -14.83
N GLU A 211 -20.89 26.13 -14.89
CA GLU A 211 -21.64 26.03 -16.17
C GLU A 211 -21.33 27.15 -17.17
N ASP A 212 -20.97 28.33 -16.68
CA ASP A 212 -20.58 29.49 -17.51
C ASP A 212 -19.11 29.46 -17.96
N GLY A 213 -18.36 28.40 -17.58
CA GLY A 213 -16.94 28.21 -17.87
C GLY A 213 -16.02 28.99 -16.93
N SER A 214 -16.54 29.68 -15.91
CA SER A 214 -15.70 30.29 -14.88
C SER A 214 -15.15 29.26 -13.92
N ILE A 215 -14.02 29.57 -13.25
CA ILE A 215 -13.39 28.73 -12.28
C ILE A 215 -13.62 29.25 -10.87
N SER A 216 -14.07 28.38 -9.97
CA SER A 216 -14.21 28.63 -8.54
C SER A 216 -13.24 27.76 -7.74
N TYR A 217 -12.55 28.34 -6.77
CA TYR A 217 -11.66 27.60 -5.88
C TYR A 217 -12.37 27.26 -4.57
N ALA A 218 -12.23 26.02 -4.10
CA ALA A 218 -12.89 25.53 -2.88
C ALA A 218 -12.35 26.21 -1.61
N SER A 219 -11.07 26.62 -1.62
CA SER A 219 -10.44 27.33 -0.50
C SER A 219 -9.33 28.24 -1.01
N MET A 220 -8.97 29.27 -0.23
CA MET A 220 -7.73 30.01 -0.48
C MET A 220 -6.53 29.08 -0.27
N ILE A 221 -5.63 29.05 -1.24
CA ILE A 221 -4.38 28.33 -1.15
C ILE A 221 -3.48 29.08 -0.17
N ASN A 222 -3.15 28.48 0.96
CA ASN A 222 -2.16 29.04 1.85
C ASN A 222 -0.78 28.53 1.39
N LEU A 223 0.02 29.41 0.85
CA LEU A 223 1.37 29.11 0.35
C LEU A 223 2.45 29.12 1.46
N GLY A 224 2.08 29.28 2.74
CA GLY A 224 2.98 29.30 3.90
C GLY A 224 3.25 30.69 4.43
#